data_b27fd8d7b0c98c673ed7067572d18038
#
_entry.id   b27fd8d7b0c98c673ed7067572d18038
#
_cell.length_a   1.000
_cell.length_b   1.000
_cell.length_c   1.000
_cell.angle_alpha   90.00
_cell.angle_beta   90.00
_cell.angle_gamma   90.00
#
_symmetry.space_group_name_H-M   'P 1'
#
loop_
_entity.id
_entity.type
_entity.pdbx_description
1 polymer ?
#
loop_
_entity_poly.entity_id
_entity_poly.type
_entity_poly.pdbx_seq_one_letter_code
_entity_poly.pdbx_strand_id
1 'polypeptide(L)'
;DKSKKKKIASKDFSAHYLKESSELFMGHLKAGWYTKLYRESSDWEEINIEDADASTRIRLDDNVLKEIIKAITNKNVLKIKYQSIKRLSETIISPNQLVHADFRYHVRAFCHEDSKFKDYVIGRIKGTSIIEFHPETGQWMDWRSSSEDVDWNKFVDLKFKLNPDLDEDIKKALLLDYKVEEDGSIRIRCRSALKQYISYRYSMVDTRLGKSRWIKI
;
A
#
# COMPACT_ATOMS: atom_id res chain seq x y z
N ASP A 1 17.42 1.47 -47.07
CA ASP A 1 16.56 0.59 -46.23
C ASP A 1 17.41 -0.01 -45.11
N LYS A 2 17.41 0.68 -43.93
CA LYS A 2 18.15 0.19 -42.76
C LYS A 2 17.23 -0.79 -42.02
N SER A 3 17.37 -2.09 -42.30
CA SER A 3 16.74 -3.14 -41.55
C SER A 3 17.08 -2.98 -40.04
N LYS A 4 16.09 -2.62 -39.24
CA LYS A 4 16.23 -2.62 -37.77
C LYS A 4 16.49 -4.04 -37.32
N LYS A 5 17.74 -4.36 -36.99
CA LYS A 5 18.10 -5.63 -36.34
C LYS A 5 17.38 -5.68 -35.00
N LYS A 6 16.35 -6.52 -34.90
CA LYS A 6 15.73 -6.86 -33.60
C LYS A 6 16.80 -7.59 -32.77
N LYS A 7 17.15 -7.06 -31.60
CA LYS A 7 17.94 -7.80 -30.61
C LYS A 7 16.99 -8.71 -29.85
N ILE A 8 17.05 -9.99 -30.13
CA ILE A 8 16.31 -11.03 -29.42
C ILE A 8 17.24 -11.52 -28.31
N ALA A 9 16.75 -11.54 -27.06
CA ALA A 9 17.48 -12.13 -25.95
C ALA A 9 17.69 -13.64 -26.23
N SER A 10 18.89 -14.17 -25.91
CA SER A 10 19.15 -15.59 -26.04
C SER A 10 18.28 -16.40 -25.06
N LYS A 11 18.06 -17.69 -25.34
CA LYS A 11 17.32 -18.59 -24.44
C LYS A 11 17.92 -18.68 -23.03
N ASP A 12 19.20 -18.32 -22.91
CA ASP A 12 19.97 -18.35 -21.65
C ASP A 12 20.10 -16.96 -21.00
N PHE A 13 19.30 -15.99 -21.45
CA PHE A 13 19.33 -14.64 -20.88
C PHE A 13 18.71 -14.65 -19.48
N SER A 14 19.54 -14.47 -18.46
CA SER A 14 19.10 -14.12 -17.11
C SER A 14 19.31 -12.62 -16.88
N ALA A 15 18.26 -11.92 -16.48
CA ALA A 15 18.36 -10.50 -16.17
C ALA A 15 19.18 -10.30 -14.87
N HIS A 16 20.36 -9.70 -14.99
CA HIS A 16 21.30 -9.54 -13.87
C HIS A 16 20.75 -8.70 -12.70
N TYR A 17 19.71 -7.90 -12.96
CA TYR A 17 19.12 -6.93 -12.01
C TYR A 17 17.71 -7.26 -11.55
N LEU A 18 17.07 -8.26 -12.13
CA LEU A 18 15.75 -8.72 -11.71
C LEU A 18 15.93 -10.11 -11.09
N LYS A 19 15.78 -10.21 -9.77
CA LYS A 19 15.51 -11.51 -9.17
C LYS A 19 14.19 -11.99 -9.77
N GLU A 20 14.27 -12.96 -10.66
CA GLU A 20 13.10 -13.64 -11.19
C GLU A 20 12.37 -14.29 -10.02
N SER A 21 11.31 -13.67 -9.57
CA SER A 21 10.36 -14.33 -8.70
C SER A 21 9.07 -14.53 -9.48
N SER A 22 8.45 -15.68 -9.30
CA SER A 22 7.15 -15.99 -9.89
C SER A 22 6.10 -14.92 -9.50
N GLU A 23 6.21 -14.38 -8.29
CA GLU A 23 5.33 -13.31 -7.82
C GLU A 23 5.50 -12.01 -8.62
N LEU A 24 6.74 -11.64 -8.94
CA LEU A 24 7.02 -10.45 -9.75
C LEU A 24 6.49 -10.63 -11.17
N PHE A 25 6.71 -11.81 -11.76
CA PHE A 25 6.17 -12.16 -13.07
C PHE A 25 4.65 -12.08 -13.09
N MET A 26 3.96 -12.71 -12.14
CA MET A 26 2.50 -12.68 -12.02
C MET A 26 1.98 -11.25 -11.77
N GLY A 27 2.70 -10.44 -10.99
CA GLY A 27 2.37 -9.03 -10.79
C GLY A 27 2.43 -8.21 -12.08
N HIS A 28 3.44 -8.42 -12.91
CA HIS A 28 3.57 -7.77 -14.20
C HIS A 28 2.49 -8.24 -15.19
N LEU A 29 2.18 -9.52 -15.20
CA LEU A 29 1.13 -10.10 -16.02
C LEU A 29 -0.25 -9.53 -15.66
N LYS A 30 -0.57 -9.48 -14.36
CA LYS A 30 -1.78 -8.83 -13.83
C LYS A 30 -1.86 -7.34 -14.19
N ALA A 31 -0.75 -6.63 -14.18
CA ALA A 31 -0.68 -5.22 -14.57
C ALA A 31 -0.79 -4.99 -16.09
N GLY A 32 -0.84 -6.03 -16.90
CA GLY A 32 -0.89 -5.96 -18.35
C GLY A 32 0.40 -5.42 -18.99
N TRP A 33 1.52 -5.45 -18.27
CA TRP A 33 2.79 -4.91 -18.76
C TRP A 33 3.34 -5.75 -19.91
N TYR A 34 3.20 -7.07 -19.86
CA TYR A 34 3.69 -7.96 -20.90
C TYR A 34 2.90 -7.84 -22.21
N THR A 35 1.60 -7.68 -22.15
CA THR A 35 0.74 -7.48 -23.33
C THR A 35 1.04 -6.19 -24.07
N LYS A 36 1.50 -5.14 -23.36
CA LYS A 36 1.89 -3.86 -23.97
C LYS A 36 3.29 -3.86 -24.56
N LEU A 37 4.23 -4.59 -23.95
CA LEU A 37 5.63 -4.62 -24.36
C LEU A 37 5.93 -5.66 -25.45
N TYR A 38 5.14 -6.74 -25.54
CA TYR A 38 5.42 -7.90 -26.40
C TYR A 38 4.30 -8.21 -27.37
N ARG A 39 3.56 -7.21 -27.81
CA ARG A 39 2.39 -7.33 -28.70
C ARG A 39 2.64 -8.06 -30.04
N GLU A 40 3.87 -8.38 -30.39
CA GLU A 40 4.21 -8.90 -31.72
C GLU A 40 4.60 -10.38 -31.79
N SER A 41 4.65 -11.12 -30.66
CA SER A 41 5.15 -12.52 -30.75
C SER A 41 4.93 -13.40 -29.51
N SER A 42 3.88 -13.23 -28.72
CA SER A 42 3.83 -14.03 -27.49
C SER A 42 2.57 -14.88 -27.39
N ASP A 43 2.77 -16.17 -27.18
CA ASP A 43 1.77 -17.15 -26.73
C ASP A 43 1.09 -16.75 -25.38
N TRP A 44 1.46 -15.58 -24.81
CA TRP A 44 0.95 -15.02 -23.57
C TRP A 44 -0.35 -14.23 -23.76
N GLU A 45 -0.76 -13.94 -24.99
CA GLU A 45 -2.00 -13.20 -25.28
C GLU A 45 -3.26 -13.98 -24.88
N GLU A 46 -3.14 -15.30 -24.74
CA GLU A 46 -4.23 -16.18 -24.32
C GLU A 46 -4.35 -16.31 -22.79
N ILE A 47 -3.34 -15.82 -22.03
CA ILE A 47 -3.39 -15.90 -20.56
C ILE A 47 -4.11 -14.68 -20.02
N ASN A 48 -5.34 -14.89 -19.59
CA ASN A 48 -6.13 -13.86 -18.94
C ASN A 48 -6.09 -14.03 -17.42
N ILE A 49 -5.77 -12.93 -16.71
CA ILE A 49 -5.85 -12.88 -15.25
C ILE A 49 -7.01 -11.96 -14.89
N GLU A 50 -8.08 -12.57 -14.40
CA GLU A 50 -9.19 -11.83 -13.81
C GLU A 50 -8.82 -11.33 -12.42
N ASP A 51 -9.00 -10.04 -12.16
CA ASP A 51 -8.78 -9.44 -10.86
C ASP A 51 -10.04 -9.53 -9.99
N ALA A 52 -10.15 -10.61 -9.23
CA ALA A 52 -11.26 -10.79 -8.29
C ALA A 52 -11.22 -9.79 -7.12
N ASP A 53 -10.07 -9.13 -6.90
CA ASP A 53 -9.92 -8.05 -5.93
C ASP A 53 -10.33 -6.69 -6.50
N ALA A 54 -10.95 -6.67 -7.69
CA ALA A 54 -11.46 -5.46 -8.31
C ALA A 54 -12.36 -4.69 -7.33
N SER A 55 -11.87 -3.55 -6.91
CA SER A 55 -12.55 -2.74 -5.90
C SER A 55 -13.57 -1.84 -6.54
N THR A 56 -14.79 -1.81 -6.00
CA THR A 56 -15.81 -0.80 -6.31
C THR A 56 -15.49 0.58 -5.70
N ARG A 57 -14.28 0.76 -5.17
CA ARG A 57 -13.86 2.03 -4.58
C ARG A 57 -13.78 3.11 -5.63
N ILE A 58 -14.19 4.31 -5.24
CA ILE A 58 -14.15 5.50 -6.09
C ILE A 58 -12.70 5.75 -6.53
N ARG A 59 -12.51 6.03 -7.83
CA ARG A 59 -11.24 6.51 -8.36
C ARG A 59 -10.79 7.76 -7.60
N LEU A 60 -9.50 7.87 -7.36
CA LEU A 60 -8.90 9.05 -6.73
C LEU A 60 -9.09 10.26 -7.63
N ASP A 61 -9.34 11.41 -7.02
CA ASP A 61 -9.32 12.68 -7.73
C ASP A 61 -7.88 12.99 -8.16
N ASP A 62 -7.67 13.14 -9.47
CA ASP A 62 -6.36 13.34 -10.07
C ASP A 62 -5.69 14.64 -9.59
N ASN A 63 -6.48 15.71 -9.34
CA ASN A 63 -5.95 16.98 -8.87
C ASN A 63 -5.51 16.89 -7.42
N VAL A 64 -6.34 16.29 -6.56
CA VAL A 64 -5.99 16.03 -5.16
C VAL A 64 -4.71 15.19 -5.06
N LEU A 65 -4.62 14.12 -5.85
CA LEU A 65 -3.43 13.26 -5.84
C LEU A 65 -2.19 14.01 -6.31
N LYS A 66 -2.27 14.77 -7.41
CA LYS A 66 -1.15 15.59 -7.92
C LYS A 66 -0.69 16.61 -6.90
N GLU A 67 -1.61 17.31 -6.22
CA GLU A 67 -1.25 18.29 -5.18
C GLU A 67 -0.59 17.64 -3.97
N ILE A 68 -1.07 16.48 -3.53
CA ILE A 68 -0.43 15.71 -2.44
C ILE A 68 1.00 15.33 -2.83
N ILE A 69 1.20 14.75 -4.03
CA ILE A 69 2.53 14.35 -4.51
C ILE A 69 3.44 15.57 -4.59
N LYS A 70 2.96 16.68 -5.17
CA LYS A 70 3.72 17.94 -5.24
C LYS A 70 4.10 18.47 -3.85
N ALA A 71 3.17 18.41 -2.90
CA ALA A 71 3.42 18.87 -1.54
C ALA A 71 4.43 17.98 -0.80
N ILE A 72 4.41 16.67 -1.00
CA ILE A 72 5.44 15.76 -0.46
C ILE A 72 6.81 16.11 -1.05
N THR A 73 6.89 16.26 -2.38
CA THR A 73 8.14 16.52 -3.09
C THR A 73 8.76 17.87 -2.70
N ASN A 74 7.93 18.91 -2.61
CA ASN A 74 8.38 20.28 -2.34
C ASN A 74 8.36 20.66 -0.85
N LYS A 75 7.98 19.71 0.04
CA LYS A 75 7.85 19.95 1.47
C LYS A 75 6.88 21.11 1.79
N ASN A 76 5.72 21.11 1.15
CA ASN A 76 4.70 22.10 1.38
C ASN A 76 3.67 21.63 2.42
N VAL A 77 3.13 22.59 3.17
CA VAL A 77 1.97 22.38 4.06
C VAL A 77 0.70 22.48 3.24
N LEU A 78 -0.24 21.58 3.48
CA LEU A 78 -1.56 21.55 2.86
C LEU A 78 -2.66 21.81 3.86
N LYS A 79 -3.58 22.69 3.51
CA LYS A 79 -4.93 22.71 4.08
C LYS A 79 -5.79 21.75 3.26
N ILE A 80 -6.43 20.78 3.92
CA ILE A 80 -7.27 19.78 3.28
C ILE A 80 -8.71 19.84 3.82
N LYS A 81 -9.68 19.58 2.96
CA LYS A 81 -11.07 19.33 3.36
C LYS A 81 -11.26 17.80 3.39
N TYR A 82 -11.39 17.24 4.58
CA TYR A 82 -11.36 15.79 4.81
C TYR A 82 -12.65 15.26 5.41
N GLN A 83 -13.20 14.21 4.77
CA GLN A 83 -14.32 13.44 5.29
C GLN A 83 -13.82 12.30 6.16
N SER A 84 -13.84 12.46 7.46
CA SER A 84 -13.63 11.36 8.40
C SER A 84 -14.88 10.46 8.47
N ILE A 85 -14.82 9.37 9.25
CA ILE A 85 -16.01 8.54 9.50
C ILE A 85 -17.09 9.35 10.22
N LYS A 86 -16.69 10.32 11.05
CA LYS A 86 -17.61 11.08 11.92
C LYS A 86 -18.10 12.37 11.28
N ARG A 87 -17.24 13.09 10.59
CA ARG A 87 -17.57 14.43 10.08
C ARG A 87 -16.68 14.88 8.93
N LEU A 88 -17.17 15.83 8.18
CA LEU A 88 -16.37 16.65 7.26
C LEU A 88 -15.72 17.78 8.06
N SER A 89 -14.42 17.99 7.90
CA SER A 89 -13.67 19.06 8.54
C SER A 89 -12.53 19.54 7.66
N GLU A 90 -12.08 20.74 7.89
CA GLU A 90 -10.81 21.23 7.36
C GLU A 90 -9.71 20.92 8.36
N THR A 91 -8.52 20.62 7.89
CA THR A 91 -7.34 20.36 8.72
C THR A 91 -6.07 20.69 7.94
N ILE A 92 -5.03 21.06 8.67
CA ILE A 92 -3.72 21.43 8.11
C ILE A 92 -2.76 20.28 8.33
N ILE A 93 -2.09 19.86 7.26
CA ILE A 93 -1.21 18.72 7.29
C ILE A 93 0.14 19.00 6.60
N SER A 94 1.19 18.38 7.09
CA SER A 94 2.47 18.21 6.38
C SER A 94 2.52 16.80 5.82
N PRO A 95 2.21 16.60 4.52
CA PRO A 95 2.20 15.28 3.91
C PRO A 95 3.63 14.75 3.74
N ASN A 96 3.85 13.46 4.01
CA ASN A 96 5.18 12.86 3.99
C ASN A 96 5.28 11.60 3.12
N GLN A 97 4.34 10.66 3.26
CA GLN A 97 4.43 9.34 2.65
C GLN A 97 3.10 8.93 2.05
N LEU A 98 3.15 8.26 0.88
CA LEU A 98 2.00 7.53 0.36
C LEU A 98 2.05 6.09 0.90
N VAL A 99 0.93 5.61 1.39
CA VAL A 99 0.78 4.27 1.99
C VAL A 99 -0.38 3.56 1.32
N HIS A 100 -0.15 2.34 0.84
CA HIS A 100 -1.21 1.46 0.36
C HIS A 100 -1.51 0.41 1.45
N ALA A 101 -2.71 0.44 2.00
CA ALA A 101 -3.18 -0.51 3.00
C ALA A 101 -4.69 -0.72 2.87
N ASP A 102 -5.15 -1.94 3.10
CA ASP A 102 -6.57 -2.29 3.07
C ASP A 102 -7.23 -1.86 1.75
N PHE A 103 -6.57 -2.17 0.62
CA PHE A 103 -7.00 -1.82 -0.75
C PHE A 103 -7.26 -0.32 -0.96
N ARG A 104 -6.63 0.56 -0.17
CA ARG A 104 -6.76 2.01 -0.24
C ARG A 104 -5.42 2.69 -0.20
N TYR A 105 -5.37 3.86 -0.84
CA TYR A 105 -4.23 4.76 -0.71
C TYR A 105 -4.49 5.77 0.40
N HIS A 106 -3.48 5.96 1.22
CA HIS A 106 -3.45 6.91 2.31
C HIS A 106 -2.26 7.86 2.11
N VAL A 107 -2.37 9.06 2.62
CA VAL A 107 -1.23 9.92 2.87
C VAL A 107 -0.96 9.96 4.37
N ARG A 108 0.27 9.57 4.77
CA ARG A 108 0.76 9.78 6.12
C ARG A 108 1.28 11.19 6.24
N ALA A 109 0.77 11.92 7.20
CA ALA A 109 1.05 13.33 7.36
C ALA A 109 1.05 13.74 8.84
N PHE A 110 1.82 14.77 9.17
CA PHE A 110 1.69 15.46 10.45
C PHE A 110 0.43 16.33 10.43
N CYS A 111 -0.43 16.17 11.41
CA CYS A 111 -1.62 17.00 11.62
C CYS A 111 -1.26 18.14 12.56
N HIS A 112 -1.34 19.39 12.11
CA HIS A 112 -0.94 20.54 12.92
C HIS A 112 -1.88 20.78 14.09
N GLU A 113 -3.19 20.56 13.92
CA GLU A 113 -4.17 20.75 15.01
C GLU A 113 -4.00 19.74 16.14
N ASP A 114 -3.68 18.47 15.79
CA ASP A 114 -3.53 17.42 16.80
C ASP A 114 -2.07 17.19 17.22
N SER A 115 -1.13 17.89 16.61
CA SER A 115 0.33 17.76 16.87
C SER A 115 0.83 16.32 16.79
N LYS A 116 0.33 15.53 15.82
CA LYS A 116 0.72 14.12 15.64
C LYS A 116 0.60 13.64 14.20
N PHE A 117 1.34 12.59 13.86
CA PHE A 117 1.22 11.93 12.57
C PHE A 117 -0.03 11.06 12.48
N LYS A 118 -0.72 11.15 11.35
CA LYS A 118 -1.95 10.42 11.04
C LYS A 118 -1.94 9.92 9.61
N ASP A 119 -2.80 8.93 9.33
CA ASP A 119 -3.08 8.44 7.99
C ASP A 119 -4.41 8.99 7.50
N TYR A 120 -4.39 9.69 6.37
CA TYR A 120 -5.58 10.21 5.71
C TYR A 120 -5.87 9.40 4.45
N VAL A 121 -7.06 8.83 4.34
CA VAL A 121 -7.50 8.11 3.12
C VAL A 121 -7.65 9.12 1.99
N ILE A 122 -6.85 9.00 0.93
CA ILE A 122 -6.80 10.00 -0.16
C ILE A 122 -8.18 10.19 -0.80
N GLY A 123 -8.92 9.10 -1.07
CA GLY A 123 -10.27 9.19 -1.65
C GLY A 123 -11.32 9.91 -0.77
N ARG A 124 -10.98 10.28 0.47
CA ARG A 124 -11.83 11.07 1.37
C ARG A 124 -11.43 12.54 1.46
N ILE A 125 -10.38 12.94 0.77
CA ILE A 125 -9.97 14.34 0.64
C ILE A 125 -10.80 14.97 -0.47
N LYS A 126 -11.58 16.00 -0.14
CA LYS A 126 -12.51 16.69 -1.03
C LYS A 126 -11.94 17.96 -1.64
N GLY A 127 -10.81 18.40 -1.17
CA GLY A 127 -10.09 19.57 -1.66
C GLY A 127 -8.79 19.76 -0.92
N THR A 128 -7.84 20.38 -1.61
CA THR A 128 -6.49 20.68 -1.13
C THR A 128 -6.13 22.12 -1.49
N SER A 129 -5.32 22.76 -0.68
CA SER A 129 -4.63 24.02 -1.02
C SER A 129 -3.29 24.08 -0.30
N ILE A 130 -2.24 24.46 -1.02
CA ILE A 130 -0.93 24.77 -0.42
C ILE A 130 -1.08 26.06 0.37
N ILE A 131 -0.54 26.06 1.59
CA ILE A 131 -0.52 27.24 2.46
C ILE A 131 0.89 27.47 3.01
N GLU A 132 1.23 28.72 3.23
CA GLU A 132 2.47 29.14 3.87
C GLU A 132 2.21 29.70 5.28
N PHE A 133 1.01 30.24 5.48
CA PHE A 133 0.59 30.83 6.74
C PHE A 133 -0.69 30.17 7.25
N HIS A 134 -0.78 30.05 8.56
CA HIS A 134 -2.00 29.55 9.21
C HIS A 134 -3.17 30.52 8.94
N PRO A 135 -4.31 30.02 8.42
CA PRO A 135 -5.40 30.90 7.95
C PRO A 135 -5.99 31.82 9.01
N GLU A 136 -6.00 31.38 10.28
CA GLU A 136 -6.63 32.12 11.38
C GLU A 136 -5.62 32.96 12.16
N THR A 137 -4.40 32.43 12.37
CA THR A 137 -3.41 33.11 13.23
C THR A 137 -2.39 33.95 12.45
N GLY A 138 -2.29 33.76 11.15
CA GLY A 138 -1.29 34.41 10.30
C GLY A 138 0.16 33.96 10.57
N GLN A 139 0.35 32.91 11.38
CA GLN A 139 1.69 32.40 11.67
C GLN A 139 2.22 31.59 10.49
N TRP A 140 3.55 31.67 10.27
CA TRP A 140 4.25 30.83 9.31
C TRP A 140 4.10 29.36 9.66
N MET A 141 3.86 28.53 8.65
CA MET A 141 3.65 27.08 8.81
C MET A 141 4.86 26.30 8.31
N ASP A 142 5.62 25.74 9.24
CA ASP A 142 6.73 24.86 8.90
C ASP A 142 6.26 23.45 8.55
N TRP A 143 6.77 22.93 7.44
CA TRP A 143 6.53 21.54 7.09
C TRP A 143 7.27 20.62 8.07
N ARG A 144 6.55 19.64 8.63
CA ARG A 144 7.07 18.69 9.61
C ARG A 144 7.49 17.39 8.93
N SER A 145 8.74 17.00 9.16
CA SER A 145 9.38 15.86 8.51
C SER A 145 8.95 14.52 9.11
N SER A 146 8.94 13.47 8.27
CA SER A 146 8.78 12.09 8.73
C SER A 146 9.91 11.60 9.63
N SER A 147 11.04 12.31 9.72
CA SER A 147 12.08 12.03 10.72
C SER A 147 11.58 12.21 12.15
N GLU A 148 10.55 13.01 12.36
CA GLU A 148 9.90 13.24 13.65
C GLU A 148 8.79 12.20 13.94
N ASP A 149 8.43 11.38 12.97
CA ASP A 149 7.40 10.35 13.14
C ASP A 149 7.96 9.09 13.81
N VAL A 150 7.86 9.05 15.13
CA VAL A 150 8.36 7.93 15.94
C VAL A 150 7.76 6.59 15.51
N ASP A 151 6.45 6.55 15.21
CA ASP A 151 5.79 5.33 14.78
C ASP A 151 6.18 4.88 13.37
N TRP A 152 6.49 5.83 12.48
CA TRP A 152 6.99 5.51 11.15
C TRP A 152 8.43 5.03 11.18
N ASN A 153 9.26 5.58 12.04
CA ASN A 153 10.69 5.26 12.14
C ASN A 153 10.97 4.01 12.99
N LYS A 154 9.99 3.57 13.79
CA LYS A 154 10.09 2.36 14.60
C LYS A 154 9.55 1.15 13.85
N PHE A 155 10.34 0.06 13.85
CA PHE A 155 9.89 -1.26 13.38
C PHE A 155 9.44 -2.12 14.56
N VAL A 156 8.42 -2.94 14.32
CA VAL A 156 7.90 -3.93 15.25
C VAL A 156 7.74 -5.26 14.53
N ASP A 157 7.92 -6.34 15.27
CA ASP A 157 7.62 -7.68 14.79
C ASP A 157 6.25 -8.10 15.32
N LEU A 158 5.37 -8.46 14.41
CA LEU A 158 4.07 -9.04 14.73
C LEU A 158 4.16 -10.54 14.52
N LYS A 159 3.75 -11.30 15.51
CA LYS A 159 3.74 -12.76 15.45
C LYS A 159 2.31 -13.28 15.50
N PHE A 160 2.02 -14.27 14.64
CA PHE A 160 0.71 -14.89 14.55
C PHE A 160 0.88 -16.39 14.50
N LYS A 161 -0.02 -17.12 15.15
CA LYS A 161 -0.15 -18.59 15.03
C LYS A 161 -1.44 -18.95 14.32
N LEU A 162 -1.46 -20.11 13.71
CA LEU A 162 -2.71 -20.67 13.20
C LEU A 162 -3.72 -20.79 14.32
N ASN A 163 -4.98 -20.48 14.02
CA ASN A 163 -6.07 -20.67 14.96
C ASN A 163 -6.16 -22.17 15.33
N PRO A 164 -6.03 -22.54 16.60
CA PRO A 164 -6.09 -23.94 17.02
C PRO A 164 -7.41 -24.62 16.69
N ASP A 165 -8.48 -23.85 16.59
CA ASP A 165 -9.83 -24.36 16.31
C ASP A 165 -10.08 -24.67 14.82
N LEU A 166 -9.07 -24.52 13.95
CA LEU A 166 -9.15 -24.91 12.55
C LEU A 166 -8.91 -26.42 12.40
N ASP A 167 -9.61 -27.02 11.42
CA ASP A 167 -9.39 -28.41 11.03
C ASP A 167 -7.96 -28.61 10.51
N GLU A 168 -7.41 -29.82 10.73
CA GLU A 168 -6.01 -30.13 10.39
C GLU A 168 -5.71 -30.00 8.90
N ASP A 169 -6.64 -30.31 8.01
CA ASP A 169 -6.42 -30.16 6.57
C ASP A 169 -6.43 -28.69 6.14
N ILE A 170 -7.21 -27.83 6.80
CA ILE A 170 -7.16 -26.39 6.60
C ILE A 170 -5.81 -25.84 7.09
N LYS A 171 -5.33 -26.27 8.25
CA LYS A 171 -4.02 -25.87 8.76
C LYS A 171 -2.90 -26.27 7.80
N LYS A 172 -2.91 -27.51 7.27
CA LYS A 172 -1.93 -27.96 6.27
C LYS A 172 -1.94 -27.08 5.02
N ALA A 173 -3.12 -26.76 4.47
CA ALA A 173 -3.25 -25.89 3.31
C ALA A 173 -2.68 -24.48 3.58
N LEU A 174 -3.02 -23.89 4.73
CA LEU A 174 -2.52 -22.56 5.11
C LEU A 174 -1.00 -22.52 5.30
N LEU A 175 -0.39 -23.63 5.78
CA LEU A 175 1.06 -23.73 5.91
C LEU A 175 1.78 -23.74 4.55
N LEU A 176 1.11 -24.15 3.47
CA LEU A 176 1.64 -24.07 2.11
C LEU A 176 1.52 -22.65 1.51
N ASP A 177 0.53 -21.88 1.95
CA ASP A 177 0.28 -20.51 1.44
C ASP A 177 1.21 -19.46 2.06
N TYR A 178 1.83 -19.76 3.21
CA TYR A 178 2.61 -18.79 3.97
C TYR A 178 4.00 -19.30 4.33
N LYS A 179 4.96 -18.38 4.34
CA LYS A 179 6.29 -18.68 4.90
C LYS A 179 6.18 -18.73 6.43
N VAL A 180 6.23 -19.92 7.00
CA VAL A 180 6.12 -20.18 8.44
C VAL A 180 7.49 -20.40 9.07
N GLU A 181 7.61 -20.08 10.37
CA GLU A 181 8.75 -20.42 11.22
C GLU A 181 8.64 -21.89 11.67
N GLU A 182 9.70 -22.43 12.27
CA GLU A 182 9.74 -23.83 12.76
C GLU A 182 8.62 -24.16 13.77
N ASP A 183 8.16 -23.17 14.53
CA ASP A 183 7.06 -23.31 15.50
C ASP A 183 5.65 -23.15 14.88
N GLY A 184 5.56 -23.14 13.55
CA GLY A 184 4.30 -22.98 12.81
C GLY A 184 3.73 -21.56 12.87
N SER A 185 4.47 -20.59 13.35
CA SER A 185 4.06 -19.18 13.37
C SER A 185 4.54 -18.44 12.14
N ILE A 186 3.90 -17.30 11.85
CA ILE A 186 4.39 -16.30 10.91
C ILE A 186 4.84 -15.06 11.67
N ARG A 187 5.94 -14.47 11.19
CA ARG A 187 6.47 -13.21 11.72
C ARG A 187 6.46 -12.16 10.63
N ILE A 188 5.88 -11.00 10.93
CA ILE A 188 5.78 -9.88 10.01
C ILE A 188 6.44 -8.67 10.64
N ARG A 189 7.59 -8.27 10.08
CA ARG A 189 8.25 -7.05 10.46
C ARG A 189 7.64 -5.86 9.71
N CYS A 190 7.15 -4.88 10.44
CA CYS A 190 6.52 -3.71 9.85
C CYS A 190 6.82 -2.43 10.66
N ARG A 191 6.53 -1.28 10.07
CA ARG A 191 6.55 0.00 10.80
C ARG A 191 5.46 0.02 11.85
N SER A 192 5.74 0.55 13.04
CA SER A 192 4.77 0.65 14.15
C SER A 192 3.47 1.34 13.70
N ALA A 193 3.56 2.35 12.85
CA ALA A 193 2.41 3.04 12.25
C ALA A 193 1.46 2.11 11.48
N LEU A 194 1.97 1.01 10.91
CA LEU A 194 1.20 0.08 10.08
C LEU A 194 0.69 -1.15 10.85
N LYS A 195 1.08 -1.30 12.12
CA LYS A 195 0.77 -2.50 12.91
C LYS A 195 -0.72 -2.83 12.99
N GLN A 196 -1.57 -1.80 13.05
CA GLN A 196 -3.03 -2.01 13.15
C GLN A 196 -3.62 -2.56 11.86
N TYR A 197 -3.20 -2.06 10.68
CA TYR A 197 -3.63 -2.57 9.38
C TYR A 197 -3.27 -4.05 9.21
N ILE A 198 -2.03 -4.41 9.56
CA ILE A 198 -1.53 -5.77 9.45
C ILE A 198 -2.23 -6.68 10.47
N SER A 199 -2.33 -6.25 11.73
CA SER A 199 -3.03 -7.02 12.77
C SER A 199 -4.48 -7.28 12.37
N TYR A 200 -5.18 -6.27 11.86
CA TYR A 200 -6.55 -6.42 11.40
C TYR A 200 -6.67 -7.44 10.27
N ARG A 201 -5.82 -7.31 9.22
CA ARG A 201 -5.83 -8.22 8.06
C ARG A 201 -5.66 -9.69 8.47
N TYR A 202 -4.72 -9.98 9.37
CA TYR A 202 -4.43 -11.34 9.77
C TYR A 202 -5.42 -11.92 10.81
N SER A 203 -6.04 -11.06 11.62
CA SER A 203 -7.03 -11.48 12.62
C SER A 203 -8.48 -11.43 12.08
N MET A 204 -8.68 -11.10 10.81
CA MET A 204 -10.02 -11.02 10.22
C MET A 204 -10.65 -12.40 10.12
N VAL A 205 -11.94 -12.47 10.44
CA VAL A 205 -12.73 -13.70 10.32
C VAL A 205 -12.90 -14.07 8.85
N ASP A 206 -12.49 -15.27 8.48
CA ASP A 206 -12.83 -15.85 7.17
C ASP A 206 -14.30 -16.27 7.19
N THR A 207 -15.12 -15.65 6.33
CA THR A 207 -16.57 -15.90 6.29
C THR A 207 -16.93 -17.33 5.93
N ARG A 208 -16.07 -18.07 5.22
CA ARG A 208 -16.27 -19.48 4.86
C ARG A 208 -16.04 -20.41 6.05
N LEU A 209 -15.12 -20.00 6.95
CA LEU A 209 -14.72 -20.79 8.12
C LEU A 209 -15.44 -20.36 9.40
N GLY A 210 -16.07 -19.17 9.40
CA GLY A 210 -16.69 -18.58 10.58
C GLY A 210 -15.72 -18.19 11.69
N LYS A 211 -14.41 -18.23 11.43
CA LYS A 211 -13.33 -17.92 12.40
C LYS A 211 -12.11 -17.34 11.70
N SER A 212 -11.23 -16.69 12.44
CA SER A 212 -9.98 -16.17 11.90
C SER A 212 -9.02 -17.33 11.58
N ARG A 213 -8.22 -17.15 10.53
CA ARG A 213 -7.18 -18.14 10.18
C ARG A 213 -5.98 -18.05 11.12
N TRP A 214 -5.66 -16.84 11.57
CA TRP A 214 -4.50 -16.54 12.38
C TRP A 214 -4.91 -15.84 13.68
N ILE A 215 -4.20 -16.14 14.75
CA ILE A 215 -4.36 -15.49 16.06
C ILE A 215 -3.05 -14.78 16.38
N LYS A 216 -3.13 -13.51 16.74
CA LYS A 216 -1.97 -12.75 17.21
C LYS A 216 -1.52 -13.23 18.56
N ILE A 217 -0.19 -13.41 18.72
CA ILE A 217 0.45 -13.81 19.98
C ILE A 217 1.48 -12.77 20.43
#